data_9d09c3d5a970c69bc8e3209f1be5caec
#
_entry.id   9d09c3d5a970c69bc8e3209f1be5caec
#
_cell.length_a   1.000
_cell.length_b   1.000
_cell.length_c   1.000
_cell.angle_alpha   90.00
_cell.angle_beta   90.00
_cell.angle_gamma   90.00
#
_symmetry.space_group_name_H-M   'P 1'
#
loop_
_entity.id
_entity.type
_entity.pdbx_description
1 polymer ?
#
loop_
_entity_poly.entity_id
_entity_poly.type
_entity_poly.pdbx_seq_one_letter_code
_entity_poly.pdbx_strand_id
1 'polypeptide(L)'
;MHNKLFISVVVLAILLSCKDQKKEIQNTGLEEAKKAIAESNAIYFESFVKNDSSIFINRYAKDACIMAPNAVQMCGPEAAAKFFRAAYDSYGMRNGKFITTAVYGDGVEFVTEEGLWQSFNAKGELFDDGKFLVLWKKTPEGWKMFRDSFSSNRKL
;
A
#
# COMPACT_ATOMS: atom_id res chain seq x y z
N MET A 1 -13.01 -44.91 -33.53
CA MET A 1 -12.17 -44.68 -32.32
C MET A 1 -11.35 -43.38 -32.36
N HIS A 2 -11.25 -42.67 -33.49
CA HIS A 2 -10.41 -41.46 -33.66
C HIS A 2 -11.01 -40.18 -33.03
N ASN A 3 -12.34 -40.07 -32.90
CA ASN A 3 -12.96 -38.83 -32.36
C ASN A 3 -12.81 -38.58 -30.87
N LYS A 4 -12.61 -39.64 -30.04
CA LYS A 4 -12.45 -39.47 -28.60
C LYS A 4 -11.06 -38.96 -28.19
N LEU A 5 -10.04 -39.32 -29.00
CA LEU A 5 -8.66 -38.84 -28.73
C LEU A 5 -8.49 -37.36 -29.06
N PHE A 6 -9.15 -36.88 -30.13
CA PHE A 6 -9.10 -35.48 -30.53
C PHE A 6 -9.75 -34.53 -29.51
N ILE A 7 -10.89 -34.95 -28.93
CA ILE A 7 -11.61 -34.16 -27.90
C ILE A 7 -10.77 -34.06 -26.63
N SER A 8 -10.07 -35.14 -26.25
CA SER A 8 -9.20 -35.12 -25.04
C SER A 8 -8.01 -34.17 -25.18
N VAL A 9 -7.39 -34.07 -26.34
CA VAL A 9 -6.26 -33.17 -26.58
C VAL A 9 -6.69 -31.70 -26.61
N VAL A 10 -7.87 -31.39 -27.18
CA VAL A 10 -8.41 -30.02 -27.21
C VAL A 10 -8.78 -29.54 -25.82
N VAL A 11 -9.37 -30.38 -24.95
CA VAL A 11 -9.71 -30.03 -23.58
C VAL A 11 -8.45 -29.76 -22.76
N LEU A 12 -7.38 -30.54 -22.95
CA LEU A 12 -6.11 -30.34 -22.24
C LEU A 12 -5.41 -29.03 -22.65
N ALA A 13 -5.46 -28.66 -23.93
CA ALA A 13 -4.89 -27.41 -24.43
C ALA A 13 -5.61 -26.17 -23.88
N ILE A 14 -6.94 -26.24 -23.69
CA ILE A 14 -7.72 -25.15 -23.09
C ILE A 14 -7.36 -24.94 -21.61
N LEU A 15 -7.12 -26.00 -20.86
CA LEU A 15 -6.74 -25.91 -19.45
C LEU A 15 -5.33 -25.31 -19.23
N LEU A 16 -4.40 -25.57 -20.14
CA LEU A 16 -3.06 -24.99 -20.09
C LEU A 16 -3.10 -23.49 -20.42
N SER A 17 -3.86 -23.09 -21.43
CA SER A 17 -4.02 -21.66 -21.81
C SER A 17 -4.59 -20.80 -20.67
N CYS A 18 -5.55 -21.32 -19.89
CA CYS A 18 -6.12 -20.61 -18.76
C CYS A 18 -5.12 -20.37 -17.60
N LYS A 19 -4.16 -21.29 -17.40
CA LYS A 19 -3.13 -21.11 -16.35
C LYS A 19 -2.12 -20.02 -16.71
N ASP A 20 -1.67 -20.00 -17.96
CA ASP A 20 -0.70 -19.01 -18.42
C ASP A 20 -1.31 -17.60 -18.42
N GLN A 21 -2.54 -17.47 -18.88
CA GLN A 21 -3.28 -16.20 -18.88
C GLN A 21 -3.48 -15.65 -17.45
N LYS A 22 -3.82 -16.51 -16.49
CA LYS A 22 -3.96 -16.09 -15.08
C LYS A 22 -2.64 -15.61 -14.49
N LYS A 23 -1.53 -16.29 -14.79
CA LYS A 23 -0.19 -15.92 -14.33
C LYS A 23 0.27 -14.58 -14.94
N GLU A 24 -0.03 -14.36 -16.22
CA GLU A 24 0.28 -13.11 -16.92
C GLU A 24 -0.51 -11.93 -16.31
N ILE A 25 -1.81 -12.10 -16.06
CA ILE A 25 -2.66 -11.09 -15.40
C ILE A 25 -2.13 -10.75 -14.01
N GLN A 26 -1.75 -11.74 -13.22
CA GLN A 26 -1.19 -11.52 -11.89
C GLN A 26 0.15 -10.77 -11.93
N ASN A 27 1.04 -11.13 -12.83
CA ASN A 27 2.32 -10.43 -12.98
C ASN A 27 2.12 -8.97 -13.42
N THR A 28 1.25 -8.72 -14.38
CA THR A 28 0.93 -7.37 -14.85
C THR A 28 0.28 -6.54 -13.75
N GLY A 29 -0.66 -7.11 -13.00
CA GLY A 29 -1.31 -6.43 -11.88
C GLY A 29 -0.38 -6.12 -10.72
N LEU A 30 0.58 -7.00 -10.42
CA LEU A 30 1.58 -6.75 -9.39
C LEU A 30 2.54 -5.62 -9.79
N GLU A 31 2.97 -5.56 -11.05
CA GLU A 31 3.81 -4.45 -11.54
C GLU A 31 3.04 -3.12 -11.58
N GLU A 32 1.75 -3.14 -11.94
CA GLU A 32 0.87 -1.98 -11.84
C GLU A 32 0.77 -1.48 -10.38
N ALA A 33 0.60 -2.40 -9.43
CA ALA A 33 0.55 -2.07 -8.02
C ALA A 33 1.87 -1.45 -7.53
N LYS A 34 3.01 -2.04 -7.85
CA LYS A 34 4.33 -1.50 -7.50
C LYS A 34 4.52 -0.08 -8.00
N LYS A 35 4.12 0.19 -9.24
CA LYS A 35 4.19 1.54 -9.83
C LYS A 35 3.30 2.52 -9.05
N ALA A 36 2.04 2.16 -8.80
CA ALA A 36 1.10 3.01 -8.07
C ALA A 36 1.55 3.28 -6.62
N ILE A 37 2.14 2.28 -5.95
CA ILE A 37 2.74 2.41 -4.62
C ILE A 37 3.91 3.40 -4.65
N ALA A 38 4.84 3.24 -5.59
CA ALA A 38 5.98 4.14 -5.72
C ALA A 38 5.55 5.60 -5.98
N GLU A 39 4.57 5.81 -6.86
CA GLU A 39 3.98 7.13 -7.12
C GLU A 39 3.29 7.71 -5.88
N SER A 40 2.57 6.87 -5.14
CA SER A 40 1.94 7.28 -3.88
C SER A 40 2.97 7.67 -2.83
N ASN A 41 4.01 6.87 -2.64
CA ASN A 41 5.05 7.12 -1.66
C ASN A 41 5.87 8.39 -1.98
N ALA A 42 6.08 8.67 -3.27
CA ALA A 42 6.81 9.85 -3.72
C ALA A 42 6.15 11.17 -3.29
N ILE A 43 4.82 11.20 -3.18
CA ILE A 43 4.06 12.42 -2.83
C ILE A 43 3.47 12.39 -1.41
N TYR A 44 3.56 11.26 -0.71
CA TYR A 44 2.94 11.11 0.62
C TYR A 44 3.37 12.21 1.59
N PHE A 45 4.66 12.45 1.71
CA PHE A 45 5.19 13.44 2.65
C PHE A 45 5.07 14.89 2.16
N GLU A 46 4.71 15.12 0.89
CA GLU A 46 4.36 16.48 0.43
C GLU A 46 3.18 17.05 1.21
N SER A 47 2.26 16.20 1.69
CA SER A 47 1.16 16.61 2.55
C SER A 47 1.64 17.30 3.81
N PHE A 48 2.71 16.80 4.42
CA PHE A 48 3.31 17.38 5.62
C PHE A 48 4.14 18.61 5.30
N VAL A 49 4.88 18.62 4.21
CA VAL A 49 5.65 19.79 3.76
C VAL A 49 4.73 20.97 3.44
N LYS A 50 3.62 20.69 2.75
CA LYS A 50 2.65 21.72 2.32
C LYS A 50 1.55 21.99 3.35
N ASN A 51 1.48 21.21 4.43
CA ASN A 51 0.34 21.17 5.36
C ASN A 51 -1.00 21.00 4.64
N ASP A 52 -1.02 20.11 3.65
CA ASP A 52 -2.20 19.83 2.84
C ASP A 52 -2.69 18.39 3.09
N SER A 53 -3.65 18.26 4.00
CA SER A 53 -4.23 16.97 4.35
C SER A 53 -4.96 16.27 3.19
N SER A 54 -5.35 16.99 2.13
CA SER A 54 -6.05 16.39 0.98
C SER A 54 -5.18 15.39 0.24
N ILE A 55 -3.88 15.68 0.12
CA ILE A 55 -2.90 14.75 -0.47
C ILE A 55 -2.84 13.46 0.35
N PHE A 56 -2.76 13.58 1.68
CA PHE A 56 -2.67 12.45 2.61
C PHE A 56 -3.93 11.58 2.56
N ILE A 57 -5.11 12.20 2.73
CA ILE A 57 -6.41 11.50 2.78
C ILE A 57 -6.64 10.68 1.51
N ASN A 58 -6.30 11.21 0.37
CA ASN A 58 -6.50 10.56 -0.92
C ASN A 58 -5.63 9.31 -1.13
N ARG A 59 -4.66 9.02 -0.25
CA ARG A 59 -3.86 7.78 -0.30
C ARG A 59 -4.59 6.58 0.30
N TYR A 60 -5.63 6.80 1.08
CA TYR A 60 -6.34 5.77 1.83
C TYR A 60 -7.67 5.36 1.16
N ALA A 61 -8.01 4.09 1.28
CA ALA A 61 -9.36 3.61 0.95
C ALA A 61 -10.37 4.14 1.98
N LYS A 62 -11.63 4.27 1.59
CA LYS A 62 -12.70 4.78 2.47
C LYS A 62 -12.92 3.89 3.72
N ASP A 63 -12.63 2.61 3.60
CA ASP A 63 -12.73 1.59 4.65
C ASP A 63 -11.35 1.22 5.25
N ALA A 64 -10.37 2.11 5.10
CA ALA A 64 -9.02 1.91 5.63
C ALA A 64 -8.97 1.93 7.16
N CYS A 65 -7.98 1.23 7.71
CA CYS A 65 -7.58 1.36 9.12
C CYS A 65 -6.09 1.70 9.23
N ILE A 66 -5.76 2.63 10.10
CA ILE A 66 -4.41 3.02 10.48
C ILE A 66 -4.12 2.46 11.86
N MET A 67 -3.06 1.67 11.98
CA MET A 67 -2.63 0.96 13.18
C MET A 67 -1.28 1.51 13.63
N ALA A 68 -1.32 2.71 14.20
CA ALA A 68 -0.12 3.38 14.72
C ALA A 68 0.41 2.72 15.99
N PRO A 69 1.73 2.78 16.26
CA PRO A 69 2.31 2.24 17.48
C PRO A 69 1.71 2.91 18.73
N ASN A 70 1.47 2.11 19.77
CA ASN A 70 0.97 2.56 21.07
C ASN A 70 -0.36 3.35 21.03
N ALA A 71 -1.17 3.15 19.97
CA ALA A 71 -2.45 3.81 19.78
C ALA A 71 -3.55 2.82 19.43
N VAL A 72 -4.79 3.18 19.74
CA VAL A 72 -5.96 2.46 19.25
C VAL A 72 -6.06 2.68 17.74
N GLN A 73 -6.37 1.62 16.99
CA GLN A 73 -6.55 1.73 15.54
C GLN A 73 -7.64 2.74 15.19
N MET A 74 -7.41 3.49 14.14
CA MET A 74 -8.36 4.44 13.57
C MET A 74 -8.87 3.90 12.24
N CYS A 75 -10.17 3.71 12.10
CA CYS A 75 -10.79 3.17 10.89
C CYS A 75 -11.84 4.11 10.30
N GLY A 76 -12.11 3.94 9.00
CA GLY A 76 -13.16 4.64 8.27
C GLY A 76 -12.71 5.97 7.65
N PRO A 77 -13.66 6.73 7.07
CA PRO A 77 -13.33 7.88 6.23
C PRO A 77 -12.56 9.00 6.93
N GLU A 78 -12.75 9.14 8.25
CA GLU A 78 -12.10 10.17 9.06
C GLU A 78 -10.71 9.76 9.60
N ALA A 79 -10.32 8.48 9.46
CA ALA A 79 -9.10 7.94 10.05
C ALA A 79 -7.85 8.67 9.55
N ALA A 80 -7.73 8.82 8.24
CA ALA A 80 -6.58 9.48 7.62
C ALA A 80 -6.47 10.95 8.03
N ALA A 81 -7.58 11.68 8.09
CA ALA A 81 -7.60 13.07 8.51
C ALA A 81 -7.21 13.24 9.98
N LYS A 82 -7.72 12.34 10.85
CA LYS A 82 -7.36 12.34 12.29
C LYS A 82 -5.88 12.01 12.50
N PHE A 83 -5.38 11.01 11.79
CA PHE A 83 -3.97 10.65 11.85
C PHE A 83 -3.07 11.78 11.37
N PHE A 84 -3.40 12.41 10.23
CA PHE A 84 -2.65 13.55 9.71
C PHE A 84 -2.54 14.68 10.74
N ARG A 85 -3.67 15.09 11.34
CA ARG A 85 -3.66 16.15 12.36
C ARG A 85 -2.81 15.77 13.57
N ALA A 86 -2.95 14.54 14.07
CA ALA A 86 -2.13 14.08 15.19
C ALA A 86 -0.63 14.10 14.84
N ALA A 87 -0.25 13.58 13.67
CA ALA A 87 1.13 13.54 13.22
C ALA A 87 1.71 14.95 13.01
N TYR A 88 0.94 15.85 12.41
CA TYR A 88 1.37 17.22 12.14
C TYR A 88 1.39 18.09 13.39
N ASP A 89 0.27 18.15 14.13
CA ASP A 89 0.06 19.11 15.21
C ASP A 89 0.68 18.63 16.52
N SER A 90 0.52 17.34 16.85
CA SER A 90 0.94 16.81 18.16
C SER A 90 2.36 16.22 18.14
N TYR A 91 2.74 15.54 17.05
CA TYR A 91 4.07 14.92 16.95
C TYR A 91 5.09 15.78 16.19
N GLY A 92 4.65 16.84 15.51
CA GLY A 92 5.54 17.75 14.82
C GLY A 92 6.17 17.22 13.53
N MET A 93 5.56 16.18 12.93
CA MET A 93 6.00 15.64 11.64
C MET A 93 5.86 16.72 10.55
N ARG A 94 6.93 16.97 9.80
CA ARG A 94 6.95 17.94 8.70
C ARG A 94 7.45 17.35 7.39
N ASN A 95 8.16 16.27 7.44
CA ASN A 95 8.66 15.55 6.28
C ASN A 95 8.96 14.10 6.65
N GLY A 96 9.29 13.29 5.66
CA GLY A 96 9.71 11.91 5.85
C GLY A 96 10.05 11.24 4.54
N LYS A 97 10.28 9.94 4.61
CA LYS A 97 10.43 9.08 3.44
C LYS A 97 10.04 7.65 3.76
N PHE A 98 9.58 6.96 2.74
CA PHE A 98 9.46 5.51 2.72
C PHE A 98 10.62 4.88 1.96
N ILE A 99 11.04 3.71 2.40
CA ILE A 99 12.03 2.84 1.76
C ILE A 99 11.36 1.49 1.60
N THR A 100 10.65 1.28 0.49
CA THR A 100 10.00 0.01 0.17
C THR A 100 11.06 -1.07 -0.02
N THR A 101 10.98 -2.16 0.74
CA THR A 101 11.90 -3.30 0.66
C THR A 101 11.32 -4.45 -0.15
N ALA A 102 10.00 -4.64 -0.11
CA ALA A 102 9.30 -5.63 -0.94
C ALA A 102 7.86 -5.22 -1.22
N VAL A 103 7.32 -5.70 -2.34
CA VAL A 103 5.89 -5.67 -2.67
C VAL A 103 5.52 -7.05 -3.19
N TYR A 104 4.53 -7.68 -2.58
CA TYR A 104 4.09 -9.03 -2.91
C TYR A 104 2.56 -9.17 -2.75
N GLY A 105 1.99 -10.17 -3.41
CA GLY A 105 0.55 -10.43 -3.38
C GLY A 105 0.03 -10.96 -4.70
N ASP A 106 -1.28 -10.97 -4.86
CA ASP A 106 -1.94 -11.49 -6.05
C ASP A 106 -1.95 -10.49 -7.25
N GLY A 107 -1.71 -9.20 -6.99
CA GLY A 107 -1.76 -8.16 -8.01
C GLY A 107 -3.16 -7.92 -8.59
N VAL A 108 -4.20 -8.55 -8.03
CA VAL A 108 -5.58 -8.48 -8.52
C VAL A 108 -6.45 -7.64 -7.60
N GLU A 109 -6.51 -7.99 -6.34
CA GLU A 109 -7.34 -7.31 -5.34
C GLU A 109 -6.49 -6.68 -4.22
N PHE A 110 -5.47 -7.40 -3.77
CA PHE A 110 -4.59 -6.96 -2.70
C PHE A 110 -3.11 -7.18 -3.03
N VAL A 111 -2.28 -6.26 -2.54
CA VAL A 111 -0.83 -6.44 -2.45
C VAL A 111 -0.36 -5.93 -1.10
N THR A 112 0.73 -6.51 -0.59
CA THR A 112 1.38 -6.06 0.63
C THR A 112 2.68 -5.37 0.28
N GLU A 113 2.86 -4.17 0.81
CA GLU A 113 4.13 -3.47 0.81
C GLU A 113 4.77 -3.58 2.19
N GLU A 114 6.04 -3.89 2.24
CA GLU A 114 6.86 -3.79 3.45
C GLU A 114 8.02 -2.82 3.23
N GLY A 115 8.45 -2.20 4.31
CA GLY A 115 9.56 -1.27 4.22
C GLY A 115 9.92 -0.58 5.53
N LEU A 116 10.75 0.43 5.38
CA LEU A 116 11.22 1.29 6.45
C LEU A 116 10.67 2.70 6.23
N TRP A 117 10.41 3.39 7.33
CA TRP A 117 9.99 4.79 7.29
C TRP A 117 10.90 5.65 8.19
N GLN A 118 11.01 6.92 7.83
CA GLN A 118 11.69 7.94 8.60
C GLN A 118 10.85 9.20 8.62
N SER A 119 10.79 9.88 9.78
CA SER A 119 10.07 11.13 9.96
C SER A 119 11.00 12.24 10.45
N PHE A 120 10.83 13.42 9.88
CA PHE A 120 11.64 14.59 10.18
C PHE A 120 10.77 15.73 10.70
N ASN A 121 11.34 16.50 11.65
CA ASN A 121 10.72 17.70 12.19
C ASN A 121 10.94 18.94 11.29
N ALA A 122 10.48 20.10 11.75
CA ALA A 122 10.62 21.36 11.01
C ALA A 122 12.08 21.83 10.82
N LYS A 123 13.02 21.30 11.61
CA LYS A 123 14.45 21.58 11.45
C LYS A 123 15.15 20.61 10.51
N GLY A 124 14.43 19.61 9.97
CA GLY A 124 15.00 18.55 9.17
C GLY A 124 15.71 17.48 9.99
N GLU A 125 15.53 17.46 11.31
CA GLU A 125 16.10 16.47 12.19
C GLU A 125 15.24 15.21 12.20
N LEU A 126 15.88 14.02 12.11
CA LEU A 126 15.20 12.75 12.28
C LEU A 126 14.72 12.63 13.71
N PHE A 127 13.40 12.50 13.92
CA PHE A 127 12.85 12.36 15.27
C PHE A 127 12.27 10.98 15.54
N ASP A 128 11.91 10.22 14.50
CA ASP A 128 11.45 8.85 14.62
C ASP A 128 11.66 8.08 13.32
N ASP A 129 11.82 6.76 13.44
CA ASP A 129 11.94 5.83 12.32
C ASP A 129 11.37 4.46 12.71
N GLY A 130 11.14 3.62 11.71
CA GLY A 130 10.60 2.29 11.97
C GLY A 130 10.39 1.45 10.74
N LYS A 131 9.52 0.46 10.88
CA LYS A 131 9.16 -0.51 9.86
C LYS A 131 7.66 -0.43 9.61
N PHE A 132 7.23 -0.77 8.39
CA PHE A 132 5.82 -0.82 8.08
C PHE A 132 5.45 -2.07 7.26
N LEU A 133 4.19 -2.44 7.40
CA LEU A 133 3.47 -3.35 6.52
C LEU A 133 2.16 -2.67 6.14
N VAL A 134 1.98 -2.41 4.86
CA VAL A 134 0.76 -1.82 4.32
C VAL A 134 0.09 -2.80 3.37
N LEU A 135 -1.13 -3.19 3.69
CA LEU A 135 -1.99 -3.89 2.74
C LEU A 135 -2.68 -2.85 1.86
N TRP A 136 -2.39 -2.92 0.57
CA TRP A 136 -3.02 -2.10 -0.46
C TRP A 136 -4.19 -2.85 -1.08
N LYS A 137 -5.26 -2.13 -1.38
CA LYS A 137 -6.48 -2.64 -2.01
C LYS A 137 -6.68 -1.96 -3.36
N LYS A 138 -7.00 -2.74 -4.39
CA LYS A 138 -7.42 -2.21 -5.68
C LYS A 138 -8.85 -1.66 -5.57
N THR A 139 -9.02 -0.40 -5.90
CA THR A 139 -10.32 0.31 -5.90
C THR A 139 -10.61 0.86 -7.29
N PRO A 140 -11.82 1.34 -7.58
CA PRO A 140 -12.10 2.05 -8.84
C PRO A 140 -11.21 3.27 -9.07
N GLU A 141 -10.71 3.89 -8.00
CA GLU A 141 -9.79 5.04 -8.05
C GLU A 141 -8.31 4.63 -8.04
N GLY A 142 -8.00 3.35 -8.24
CA GLY A 142 -6.64 2.79 -8.23
C GLY A 142 -6.26 2.13 -6.90
N TRP A 143 -4.98 1.88 -6.70
CA TRP A 143 -4.47 1.26 -5.49
C TRP A 143 -4.47 2.23 -4.32
N LYS A 144 -5.04 1.82 -3.18
CA LYS A 144 -5.19 2.62 -1.97
C LYS A 144 -4.71 1.84 -0.74
N MET A 145 -4.10 2.54 0.22
CA MET A 145 -3.77 1.96 1.53
C MET A 145 -5.06 1.51 2.21
N PHE A 146 -5.11 0.24 2.63
CA PHE A 146 -6.29 -0.36 3.24
C PHE A 146 -6.06 -0.74 4.70
N ARG A 147 -4.91 -1.36 4.99
CA ARG A 147 -4.45 -1.59 6.36
C ARG A 147 -3.03 -1.07 6.45
N ASP A 148 -2.88 -0.01 7.19
CA ASP A 148 -1.61 0.67 7.37
C ASP A 148 -1.11 0.40 8.79
N SER A 149 -0.13 -0.49 8.90
CA SER A 149 0.46 -0.89 10.17
C SER A 149 1.94 -0.54 10.18
N PHE A 150 2.37 0.14 11.22
CA PHE A 150 3.78 0.48 11.38
C PHE A 150 4.22 0.41 12.84
N SER A 151 5.52 0.25 13.03
CA SER A 151 6.17 0.23 14.34
C SER A 151 7.23 1.32 14.41
N SER A 152 7.47 1.85 15.59
CA SER A 152 8.57 2.78 15.88
C SER A 152 9.77 2.03 16.45
N ASN A 153 10.98 2.45 16.09
CA ASN A 153 12.23 2.01 16.71
C ASN A 153 12.58 2.86 17.95
N ARG A 154 11.83 3.92 18.20
CA ARG A 154 12.01 4.78 19.36
C ARG A 154 11.64 4.03 20.63
N LYS A 155 12.53 4.05 21.62
CA LYS A 155 12.24 3.53 22.95
C LYS A 155 11.27 4.49 23.66
N LEU A 156 10.27 3.90 24.33
CA LEU A 156 9.36 4.62 25.24
C LEU A 156 10.11 5.02 26.51
#